data_9e0675d77ccced574c5d2038107bcfb8
#
_entry.id   9e0675d77ccced574c5d2038107bcfb8
#
_cell.length_a   1.000
_cell.length_b   1.000
_cell.length_c   1.000
_cell.angle_alpha   90.00
_cell.angle_beta   90.00
_cell.angle_gamma   90.00
#
_symmetry.space_group_name_H-M   'P 1'
#
loop_
_entity.id
_entity.type
_entity.pdbx_description
1 polymer ?
#
loop_
_entity_poly.entity_id
_entity_poly.type
_entity_poly.pdbx_seq_one_letter_code
_entity_poly.pdbx_strand_id
1 'polypeptide(L)'
;MFGIKDEICSIPMPEVYYGVDDYSKSVARWCPGCGAHSILSSVHKVCKDMQYVPEKTVFVSGIGCSSRFPHYMGTYGFHGLHGRAFPVASGVKFRRPDLNVFVVTGDGDCCSIGAGHWVHAIRYNMKMVVLLFDNAIYGLTKKQTSPTSPMGIISNTHPKGSVLPPINPLQTTLGIANVSFVAQTTDWHPAHLYATIKKAAEHPGLAFVRIVQRCPVFVKDLYAEQTSDPNALVMLTDENGITLDGPAAKSITRVIQHDPKDMSKARDHADISDGIPVGLFYQNTANPCYDDYGAHNLGMTVAEKAKGINELLDTYVS
;
A
#
# COMPACT_ATOMS: atom_id res chain seq x y z
N MET A 1 -35.94 -10.67 34.49
CA MET A 1 -36.16 -10.68 33.00
C MET A 1 -36.44 -9.24 32.61
N PHE A 2 -35.42 -8.47 32.27
CA PHE A 2 -35.57 -7.10 31.79
C PHE A 2 -35.72 -7.18 30.26
N GLY A 3 -36.99 -7.12 29.83
CA GLY A 3 -37.29 -7.02 28.37
C GLY A 3 -36.91 -5.62 27.90
N ILE A 4 -35.79 -5.51 27.19
CA ILE A 4 -35.50 -4.35 26.35
C ILE A 4 -36.47 -4.48 25.14
N LYS A 5 -37.41 -3.55 25.02
CA LYS A 5 -38.33 -3.53 23.89
C LYS A 5 -37.56 -3.24 22.61
N ASP A 6 -37.83 -3.99 21.56
CA ASP A 6 -37.21 -3.86 20.23
C ASP A 6 -37.37 -2.44 19.60
N GLU A 7 -38.23 -1.61 20.15
CA GLU A 7 -38.44 -0.23 19.69
C GLU A 7 -37.28 0.74 19.90
N ILE A 8 -36.27 0.39 20.76
CA ILE A 8 -35.10 1.22 21.00
C ILE A 8 -34.06 1.05 19.88
N CYS A 9 -34.11 -0.04 19.11
CA CYS A 9 -33.21 -0.29 17.98
C CYS A 9 -33.64 0.41 16.67
N SER A 10 -34.77 1.12 16.63
CA SER A 10 -35.28 1.76 15.43
C SER A 10 -35.05 3.26 15.34
N ILE A 11 -34.30 3.86 16.26
CA ILE A 11 -33.85 5.24 16.13
C ILE A 11 -32.76 5.23 15.04
N PRO A 12 -33.01 5.84 13.86
CA PRO A 12 -31.94 5.95 12.85
C PRO A 12 -30.78 6.72 13.49
N MET A 13 -29.65 6.04 13.67
CA MET A 13 -28.42 6.73 14.05
C MET A 13 -28.13 7.75 12.96
N PRO A 14 -27.80 9.00 13.30
CA PRO A 14 -27.41 9.97 12.31
C PRO A 14 -26.25 9.37 11.49
N GLU A 15 -26.32 9.47 10.17
CA GLU A 15 -25.21 9.11 9.31
C GLU A 15 -24.00 9.93 9.74
N VAL A 16 -23.01 9.28 10.33
CA VAL A 16 -21.77 9.93 10.74
C VAL A 16 -20.95 10.15 9.49
N TYR A 17 -20.76 11.41 9.11
CA TYR A 17 -19.89 11.78 8.00
C TYR A 17 -18.50 12.14 8.55
N TYR A 18 -17.48 11.41 8.09
CA TYR A 18 -16.09 11.63 8.49
C TYR A 18 -15.41 12.69 7.59
N GLY A 19 -14.85 13.72 8.21
CA GLY A 19 -14.01 14.73 7.57
C GLY A 19 -12.53 14.30 7.52
N VAL A 20 -11.68 15.12 6.91
CA VAL A 20 -10.23 14.85 6.86
C VAL A 20 -9.61 14.85 8.27
N ASP A 21 -10.11 15.69 9.16
CA ASP A 21 -9.59 15.84 10.52
C ASP A 21 -9.81 14.59 11.39
N ASP A 22 -10.85 13.82 11.09
CA ASP A 22 -11.11 12.54 11.81
C ASP A 22 -10.03 11.48 11.56
N TYR A 23 -9.30 11.61 10.44
CA TYR A 23 -8.18 10.73 10.11
C TYR A 23 -6.81 11.29 10.52
N SER A 24 -6.75 12.51 11.03
CA SER A 24 -5.50 13.17 11.45
C SER A 24 -5.35 13.09 12.95
N LYS A 25 -4.22 12.56 13.44
CA LYS A 25 -3.98 12.39 14.88
C LYS A 25 -2.94 13.38 15.42
N SER A 26 -1.88 13.61 14.69
CA SER A 26 -0.76 14.43 15.15
C SER A 26 0.03 15.01 13.99
N VAL A 27 0.79 16.08 14.26
CA VAL A 27 1.68 16.70 13.26
C VAL A 27 2.76 15.72 12.85
N ALA A 28 2.86 15.49 11.53
CA ALA A 28 3.87 14.62 10.96
C ALA A 28 5.29 15.19 11.14
N ARG A 29 6.22 14.36 11.61
CA ARG A 29 7.59 14.74 11.95
C ARG A 29 8.62 14.22 10.94
N TRP A 30 8.25 14.10 9.67
CA TRP A 30 9.22 13.89 8.61
C TRP A 30 9.99 15.16 8.30
N CYS A 31 11.09 15.01 7.55
CA CYS A 31 11.90 16.15 7.12
C CYS A 31 11.05 17.13 6.28
N PRO A 32 11.32 18.44 6.33
CA PRO A 32 10.71 19.40 5.41
C PRO A 32 10.95 18.99 3.96
N GLY A 33 9.90 19.02 3.13
CA GLY A 33 9.96 18.63 1.72
C GLY A 33 9.98 17.12 1.46
N CYS A 34 9.89 16.28 2.51
CA CYS A 34 9.79 14.83 2.34
C CYS A 34 8.46 14.44 1.67
N GLY A 35 8.52 13.57 0.65
CA GLY A 35 7.34 13.09 -0.06
C GLY A 35 6.30 12.37 0.80
N ALA A 36 6.70 11.87 1.97
CA ALA A 36 5.79 11.22 2.91
C ALA A 36 4.62 12.13 3.37
N HIS A 37 4.81 13.46 3.38
CA HIS A 37 3.74 14.42 3.69
C HIS A 37 2.64 14.42 2.61
N SER A 38 3.03 14.40 1.33
CA SER A 38 2.09 14.32 0.21
C SER A 38 1.28 13.02 0.24
N ILE A 39 1.96 11.91 0.55
CA ILE A 39 1.32 10.59 0.65
C ILE A 39 0.31 10.56 1.81
N LEU A 40 0.68 11.10 2.98
CA LEU A 40 -0.23 11.18 4.13
C LEU A 40 -1.49 11.99 3.80
N SER A 41 -1.32 13.16 3.19
CA SER A 41 -2.47 14.01 2.78
C SER A 41 -3.38 13.31 1.78
N SER A 42 -2.79 12.58 0.82
CA SER A 42 -3.56 11.80 -0.17
C SER A 42 -4.34 10.66 0.49
N VAL A 43 -3.75 9.96 1.46
CA VAL A 43 -4.42 8.88 2.20
C VAL A 43 -5.55 9.43 3.07
N HIS A 44 -5.36 10.55 3.78
CA HIS A 44 -6.43 11.19 4.53
C HIS A 44 -7.63 11.52 3.62
N LYS A 45 -7.35 12.07 2.43
CA LYS A 45 -8.38 12.36 1.45
C LYS A 45 -9.08 11.11 0.94
N VAL A 46 -8.35 10.03 0.64
CA VAL A 46 -8.95 8.75 0.24
C VAL A 46 -9.84 8.20 1.35
N CYS A 47 -9.36 8.15 2.59
CA CYS A 47 -10.16 7.67 3.73
C CYS A 47 -11.47 8.48 3.88
N LYS A 48 -11.40 9.82 3.75
CA LYS A 48 -12.57 10.70 3.77
C LYS A 48 -13.52 10.39 2.61
N ASP A 49 -13.02 10.30 1.37
CA ASP A 49 -13.87 10.15 0.19
C ASP A 49 -14.48 8.73 0.11
N MET A 50 -13.81 7.72 0.68
CA MET A 50 -14.34 6.36 0.84
C MET A 50 -15.19 6.21 2.11
N GLN A 51 -15.30 7.24 2.95
CA GLN A 51 -16.01 7.23 4.23
C GLN A 51 -15.62 6.03 5.11
N TYR A 52 -14.33 5.71 5.16
CA TYR A 52 -13.83 4.61 5.98
C TYR A 52 -14.00 4.91 7.46
N VAL A 53 -14.74 4.06 8.16
CA VAL A 53 -14.92 4.17 9.61
C VAL A 53 -13.54 4.07 10.29
N PRO A 54 -13.10 5.08 11.08
CA PRO A 54 -11.77 5.07 11.70
C PRO A 54 -11.51 3.82 12.54
N GLU A 55 -12.50 3.34 13.29
CA GLU A 55 -12.42 2.14 14.13
C GLU A 55 -12.43 0.83 13.33
N LYS A 56 -12.71 0.89 12.03
CA LYS A 56 -12.61 -0.24 11.09
C LYS A 56 -11.47 -0.12 10.10
N THR A 57 -10.59 0.85 10.32
CA THR A 57 -9.44 1.09 9.43
C THR A 57 -8.15 0.92 10.22
N VAL A 58 -7.21 0.16 9.65
CA VAL A 58 -5.95 -0.22 10.32
C VAL A 58 -4.77 0.02 9.40
N PHE A 59 -3.80 0.79 9.88
CA PHE A 59 -2.51 0.97 9.20
C PHE A 59 -1.44 0.14 9.88
N VAL A 60 -0.81 -0.75 9.14
CA VAL A 60 0.24 -1.65 9.63
C VAL A 60 1.56 -1.26 8.98
N SER A 61 2.59 -1.02 9.78
CA SER A 61 3.91 -0.65 9.28
C SER A 61 5.04 -1.49 9.89
N GLY A 62 6.15 -1.56 9.16
CA GLY A 62 7.42 -2.11 9.67
C GLY A 62 8.28 -1.03 10.33
N ILE A 63 9.54 -0.87 9.87
CA ILE A 63 10.49 0.13 10.38
C ILE A 63 11.08 0.96 9.24
N GLY A 64 11.23 2.24 9.49
CA GLY A 64 11.81 3.24 8.60
C GLY A 64 11.05 4.57 8.62
N CYS A 65 11.39 5.49 7.72
CA CYS A 65 10.71 6.78 7.64
C CYS A 65 9.22 6.60 7.32
N SER A 66 8.88 5.76 6.35
CA SER A 66 7.50 5.41 5.98
C SER A 66 6.72 4.84 7.16
N SER A 67 7.36 4.04 7.98
CA SER A 67 6.73 3.26 9.04
C SER A 67 6.23 4.10 10.23
N ARG A 68 6.56 5.39 10.27
CA ARG A 68 5.98 6.35 11.23
C ARG A 68 4.52 6.69 10.91
N PHE A 69 4.02 6.29 9.76
CA PHE A 69 2.69 6.63 9.23
C PHE A 69 1.54 6.36 10.22
N PRO A 70 1.45 5.19 10.90
CA PRO A 70 0.36 4.91 11.85
C PRO A 70 0.28 5.91 13.00
N HIS A 71 1.38 6.56 13.39
CA HIS A 71 1.39 7.57 14.45
C HIS A 71 0.65 8.87 14.07
N TYR A 72 0.45 9.09 12.77
CA TYR A 72 -0.17 10.31 12.23
C TYR A 72 -1.62 10.09 11.79
N MET A 73 -2.08 8.83 11.77
CA MET A 73 -3.45 8.48 11.41
C MET A 73 -4.36 8.45 12.64
N GLY A 74 -5.57 9.00 12.53
CA GLY A 74 -6.64 8.92 13.52
C GLY A 74 -7.41 7.59 13.48
N THR A 75 -6.74 6.49 13.16
CA THR A 75 -7.28 5.14 13.03
C THR A 75 -6.54 4.17 13.93
N TYR A 76 -6.90 2.90 13.93
CA TYR A 76 -6.03 1.88 14.53
C TYR A 76 -4.75 1.71 13.74
N GLY A 77 -3.66 1.32 14.43
CA GLY A 77 -2.38 1.11 13.76
C GLY A 77 -1.43 0.20 14.52
N PHE A 78 -0.58 -0.48 13.76
CA PHE A 78 0.55 -1.24 14.27
C PHE A 78 1.84 -0.66 13.71
N HIS A 79 2.75 -0.25 14.58
CA HIS A 79 4.13 0.04 14.25
C HIS A 79 4.97 -1.14 14.74
N GLY A 80 5.28 -2.05 13.82
CA GLY A 80 5.82 -3.37 14.15
C GLY A 80 7.35 -3.45 14.05
N LEU A 81 7.82 -4.63 13.63
CA LEU A 81 9.24 -4.92 13.45
C LEU A 81 9.65 -4.73 11.97
N HIS A 82 10.95 -4.55 11.75
CA HIS A 82 11.53 -4.37 10.42
C HIS A 82 11.24 -5.57 9.52
N GLY A 83 10.64 -5.29 8.35
CA GLY A 83 10.22 -6.29 7.37
C GLY A 83 9.04 -7.17 7.79
N ARG A 84 8.27 -6.80 8.82
CA ARG A 84 7.16 -7.62 9.34
C ARG A 84 5.77 -6.96 9.19
N ALA A 85 5.67 -5.89 8.42
CA ALA A 85 4.38 -5.26 8.14
C ALA A 85 3.39 -6.24 7.48
N PHE A 86 3.83 -7.00 6.49
CA PHE A 86 2.99 -7.95 5.76
C PHE A 86 2.41 -9.07 6.62
N PRO A 87 3.20 -9.86 7.40
CA PRO A 87 2.63 -10.94 8.21
C PRO A 87 1.70 -10.42 9.30
N VAL A 88 1.99 -9.25 9.91
CA VAL A 88 1.10 -8.63 10.89
C VAL A 88 -0.22 -8.23 10.21
N ALA A 89 -0.17 -7.55 9.08
CA ALA A 89 -1.36 -7.14 8.32
C ALA A 89 -2.18 -8.36 7.86
N SER A 90 -1.52 -9.41 7.36
CA SER A 90 -2.17 -10.66 6.97
C SER A 90 -2.89 -11.32 8.15
N GLY A 91 -2.27 -11.34 9.33
CA GLY A 91 -2.90 -11.85 10.56
C GLY A 91 -4.11 -11.03 10.98
N VAL A 92 -4.02 -9.68 10.92
CA VAL A 92 -5.16 -8.78 11.17
C VAL A 92 -6.29 -9.08 10.19
N LYS A 93 -6.01 -9.13 8.89
CA LYS A 93 -7.01 -9.35 7.85
C LYS A 93 -7.65 -10.74 7.96
N PHE A 94 -6.84 -11.77 8.19
CA PHE A 94 -7.34 -13.14 8.39
C PHE A 94 -8.29 -13.25 9.59
N ARG A 95 -7.97 -12.56 10.69
CA ARG A 95 -8.82 -12.60 11.91
C ARG A 95 -10.03 -11.66 11.82
N ARG A 96 -9.89 -10.53 11.13
CA ARG A 96 -10.90 -9.48 11.00
C ARG A 96 -11.04 -9.05 9.53
N PRO A 97 -11.72 -9.88 8.70
CA PRO A 97 -11.90 -9.60 7.27
C PRO A 97 -12.76 -8.36 6.99
N ASP A 98 -13.51 -7.88 7.99
CA ASP A 98 -14.32 -6.66 7.93
C ASP A 98 -13.50 -5.36 7.98
N LEU A 99 -12.20 -5.42 8.34
CA LEU A 99 -11.37 -4.25 8.46
C LEU A 99 -10.77 -3.80 7.12
N ASN A 100 -10.67 -2.48 6.93
CA ASN A 100 -9.86 -1.87 5.90
C ASN A 100 -8.40 -1.89 6.36
N VAL A 101 -7.54 -2.67 5.69
CA VAL A 101 -6.14 -2.84 6.10
C VAL A 101 -5.22 -2.21 5.07
N PHE A 102 -4.38 -1.30 5.56
CA PHE A 102 -3.30 -0.67 4.79
C PHE A 102 -1.95 -1.10 5.34
N VAL A 103 -1.06 -1.53 4.45
CA VAL A 103 0.34 -1.82 4.76
C VAL A 103 1.18 -0.65 4.28
N VAL A 104 1.92 -0.02 5.18
CA VAL A 104 2.85 1.06 4.85
C VAL A 104 4.27 0.58 5.11
N THR A 105 5.08 0.52 4.06
CA THR A 105 6.44 -0.02 4.13
C THR A 105 7.39 0.81 3.26
N GLY A 106 8.67 0.80 3.58
CA GLY A 106 9.72 1.38 2.75
C GLY A 106 10.37 0.33 1.86
N ASP A 107 11.13 0.78 0.87
CA ASP A 107 11.91 -0.06 -0.03
C ASP A 107 12.87 -1.00 0.72
N GLY A 108 13.61 -0.48 1.69
CA GLY A 108 14.49 -1.30 2.52
C GLY A 108 13.73 -2.24 3.47
N ASP A 109 12.58 -1.82 3.98
CA ASP A 109 11.74 -2.62 4.86
C ASP A 109 11.06 -3.79 4.10
N CYS A 110 10.53 -3.50 2.92
CA CYS A 110 9.84 -4.47 2.05
C CYS A 110 10.82 -5.38 1.29
N CYS A 111 11.71 -4.77 0.51
CA CYS A 111 12.50 -5.48 -0.51
C CYS A 111 13.80 -6.10 0.03
N SER A 112 14.14 -5.88 1.32
CA SER A 112 15.28 -6.52 1.98
C SER A 112 14.77 -7.60 2.94
N ILE A 113 14.80 -7.32 4.24
CA ILE A 113 14.42 -8.29 5.28
C ILE A 113 12.95 -8.75 5.19
N GLY A 114 12.07 -7.95 4.57
CA GLY A 114 10.66 -8.26 4.33
C GLY A 114 10.36 -9.07 3.07
N ALA A 115 11.36 -9.33 2.21
CA ALA A 115 11.14 -9.86 0.85
C ALA A 115 10.31 -11.14 0.79
N GLY A 116 10.61 -12.13 1.65
CA GLY A 116 9.83 -13.36 1.72
C GLY A 116 8.36 -13.14 2.10
N HIS A 117 8.10 -12.21 3.02
CA HIS A 117 6.75 -11.86 3.44
C HIS A 117 5.97 -11.09 2.36
N TRP A 118 6.65 -10.21 1.60
CA TRP A 118 6.08 -9.54 0.43
C TRP A 118 5.60 -10.56 -0.60
N VAL A 119 6.47 -11.51 -0.99
CA VAL A 119 6.12 -12.58 -1.94
C VAL A 119 4.88 -13.37 -1.47
N HIS A 120 4.85 -13.78 -0.21
CA HIS A 120 3.73 -14.55 0.32
C HIS A 120 2.43 -13.73 0.44
N ALA A 121 2.51 -12.46 0.83
CA ALA A 121 1.34 -11.60 0.91
C ALA A 121 0.67 -11.43 -0.47
N ILE A 122 1.48 -11.19 -1.53
CA ILE A 122 0.97 -11.14 -2.91
C ILE A 122 0.29 -12.46 -3.31
N ARG A 123 0.90 -13.60 -2.99
CA ARG A 123 0.31 -14.93 -3.29
C ARG A 123 -1.02 -15.18 -2.58
N TYR A 124 -1.16 -14.74 -1.35
CA TYR A 124 -2.42 -14.88 -0.60
C TYR A 124 -3.51 -13.95 -1.12
N ASN A 125 -3.13 -12.83 -1.72
CA ASN A 125 -4.05 -11.88 -2.32
C ASN A 125 -5.19 -11.44 -1.39
N MET A 126 -4.93 -11.34 -0.08
CA MET A 126 -5.91 -10.84 0.89
C MET A 126 -6.20 -9.37 0.61
N LYS A 127 -7.48 -8.96 0.74
CA LYS A 127 -7.90 -7.57 0.50
C LYS A 127 -7.19 -6.58 1.41
N MET A 128 -6.07 -6.05 0.94
CA MET A 128 -5.23 -5.05 1.61
C MET A 128 -4.63 -4.08 0.60
N VAL A 129 -4.40 -2.85 1.01
CA VAL A 129 -3.67 -1.85 0.19
C VAL A 129 -2.23 -1.76 0.70
N VAL A 130 -1.26 -2.05 -0.16
CA VAL A 130 0.16 -1.92 0.14
C VAL A 130 0.69 -0.63 -0.48
N LEU A 131 1.20 0.26 0.35
CA LEU A 131 1.86 1.49 -0.04
C LEU A 131 3.36 1.32 0.20
N LEU A 132 4.10 1.04 -0.88
CA LEU A 132 5.56 0.96 -0.87
C LEU A 132 6.13 2.36 -1.11
N PHE A 133 6.73 2.96 -0.09
CA PHE A 133 7.45 4.23 -0.18
C PHE A 133 8.88 3.96 -0.64
N ASP A 134 9.14 4.17 -1.92
CA ASP A 134 10.44 3.88 -2.52
C ASP A 134 11.25 5.17 -2.71
N ASN A 135 12.09 5.46 -1.75
CA ASN A 135 13.02 6.60 -1.80
C ASN A 135 14.48 6.20 -2.09
N ALA A 136 14.69 4.95 -2.44
CA ALA A 136 15.98 4.36 -2.82
C ALA A 136 17.09 4.53 -1.78
N ILE A 137 16.76 4.65 -0.48
CA ILE A 137 17.76 4.80 0.60
C ILE A 137 17.17 4.43 1.97
N TYR A 138 17.95 3.83 2.86
CA TYR A 138 17.61 3.78 4.29
C TYR A 138 17.82 5.18 4.91
N GLY A 139 16.72 5.98 4.96
CA GLY A 139 16.81 7.36 5.44
C GLY A 139 16.85 7.48 6.97
N LEU A 140 15.99 6.71 7.69
CA LEU A 140 15.89 6.81 9.15
C LEU A 140 17.22 6.50 9.86
N THR A 141 17.96 5.53 9.35
CA THR A 141 19.25 5.05 9.89
C THR A 141 20.45 5.81 9.33
N LYS A 142 20.23 6.92 8.62
CA LYS A 142 21.27 7.84 8.16
C LYS A 142 22.07 7.38 6.94
N LYS A 143 21.39 7.18 5.81
CA LYS A 143 22.01 7.05 4.48
C LYS A 143 22.74 5.73 4.23
N GLN A 144 22.12 4.57 4.52
CA GLN A 144 22.61 3.29 4.01
C GLN A 144 21.94 2.96 2.67
N THR A 145 22.67 2.25 1.81
CA THR A 145 22.14 1.74 0.53
C THR A 145 21.00 0.76 0.77
N SER A 146 19.86 0.97 0.12
CA SER A 146 18.70 0.08 0.12
C SER A 146 18.69 -0.82 -1.12
N PRO A 147 17.85 -1.85 -1.20
CA PRO A 147 17.76 -2.73 -2.37
C PRO A 147 17.39 -2.02 -3.67
N THR A 148 16.70 -0.89 -3.61
CA THR A 148 16.30 -0.10 -4.79
C THR A 148 17.25 1.05 -5.11
N SER A 149 18.32 1.21 -4.33
CA SER A 149 19.34 2.25 -4.57
C SER A 149 20.04 2.04 -5.91
N PRO A 150 20.18 3.08 -6.75
CA PRO A 150 20.92 2.99 -8.00
C PRO A 150 22.37 2.55 -7.80
N MET A 151 22.94 1.90 -8.83
CA MET A 151 24.39 1.63 -8.87
C MET A 151 25.17 2.93 -8.79
N GLY A 152 26.32 2.87 -8.10
CA GLY A 152 27.22 3.99 -7.94
C GLY A 152 26.81 4.98 -6.84
N ILE A 153 25.64 4.83 -6.20
CA ILE A 153 25.23 5.73 -5.12
C ILE A 153 26.20 5.63 -3.93
N ILE A 154 26.70 6.77 -3.48
CA ILE A 154 27.59 6.86 -2.32
C ILE A 154 26.76 6.93 -1.04
N SER A 155 27.03 6.01 -0.13
CA SER A 155 26.34 5.90 1.16
C SER A 155 27.29 5.51 2.28
N ASN A 156 26.81 5.50 3.52
CA ASN A 156 27.61 5.07 4.68
C ASN A 156 28.05 3.59 4.60
N THR A 157 27.26 2.74 3.93
CA THR A 157 27.59 1.31 3.72
C THR A 157 28.41 1.09 2.44
N HIS A 158 28.39 2.02 1.50
CA HIS A 158 29.11 1.95 0.24
C HIS A 158 29.82 3.28 -0.06
N PRO A 159 30.92 3.60 0.66
CA PRO A 159 31.62 4.89 0.52
C PRO A 159 32.30 5.09 -0.83
N LYS A 160 32.50 4.02 -1.61
CA LYS A 160 33.04 4.05 -2.98
C LYS A 160 31.95 3.89 -4.06
N GLY A 161 30.68 3.92 -3.67
CA GLY A 161 29.54 3.66 -4.52
C GLY A 161 29.03 2.22 -4.45
N SER A 162 27.71 2.04 -4.59
CA SER A 162 27.08 0.72 -4.62
C SER A 162 27.42 -0.01 -5.92
N VAL A 163 27.63 -1.33 -5.84
CA VAL A 163 28.06 -2.16 -6.98
C VAL A 163 26.93 -3.05 -7.52
N LEU A 164 25.86 -3.24 -6.78
CA LEU A 164 24.75 -4.09 -7.19
C LEU A 164 23.70 -3.27 -7.97
N PRO A 165 23.10 -3.86 -9.02
CA PRO A 165 21.93 -3.26 -9.67
C PRO A 165 20.75 -3.24 -8.70
N PRO A 166 19.89 -2.22 -8.80
CA PRO A 166 18.71 -2.10 -7.94
C PRO A 166 17.66 -3.20 -8.26
N ILE A 167 16.95 -3.64 -7.22
CA ILE A 167 15.72 -4.40 -7.41
C ILE A 167 14.65 -3.48 -8.02
N ASN A 168 13.97 -3.97 -9.05
CA ASN A 168 12.75 -3.34 -9.56
C ASN A 168 11.52 -3.94 -8.84
N PRO A 169 10.84 -3.20 -7.93
CA PRO A 169 9.71 -3.73 -7.18
C PRO A 169 8.49 -4.07 -8.07
N LEU A 170 8.31 -3.38 -9.20
CA LEU A 170 7.23 -3.70 -10.15
C LEU A 170 7.48 -5.04 -10.83
N GLN A 171 8.66 -5.24 -11.42
CA GLN A 171 9.05 -6.48 -12.09
C GLN A 171 8.95 -7.66 -11.13
N THR A 172 9.47 -7.49 -9.91
CA THR A 172 9.40 -8.52 -8.87
C THR A 172 7.96 -8.88 -8.53
N THR A 173 7.09 -7.87 -8.31
CA THR A 173 5.68 -8.10 -7.97
C THR A 173 4.92 -8.76 -9.12
N LEU A 174 5.12 -8.29 -10.36
CA LEU A 174 4.49 -8.86 -11.57
C LEU A 174 4.96 -10.30 -11.87
N GLY A 175 6.07 -10.73 -11.28
CA GLY A 175 6.57 -12.10 -11.38
C GLY A 175 5.95 -13.08 -10.37
N ILE A 176 5.21 -12.59 -9.37
CA ILE A 176 4.66 -13.45 -8.31
C ILE A 176 3.30 -14.03 -8.75
N ALA A 177 3.14 -15.33 -8.54
CA ALA A 177 1.88 -16.01 -8.82
C ALA A 177 0.73 -15.40 -7.99
N ASN A 178 -0.46 -15.31 -8.59
CA ASN A 178 -1.69 -14.76 -7.99
C ASN A 178 -1.66 -13.24 -7.73
N VAL A 179 -0.70 -12.50 -8.31
CA VAL A 179 -0.74 -11.03 -8.27
C VAL A 179 -2.03 -10.53 -8.91
N SER A 180 -2.71 -9.57 -8.29
CA SER A 180 -4.02 -9.11 -8.75
C SER A 180 -4.10 -7.61 -9.03
N PHE A 181 -3.20 -6.80 -8.47
CA PHE A 181 -3.13 -5.36 -8.73
C PHE A 181 -1.72 -4.83 -8.52
N VAL A 182 -1.19 -4.14 -9.53
CA VAL A 182 0.11 -3.46 -9.47
C VAL A 182 -0.01 -2.08 -10.10
N ALA A 183 0.32 -1.05 -9.34
CA ALA A 183 0.34 0.33 -9.82
C ALA A 183 1.59 1.07 -9.35
N GLN A 184 1.95 2.14 -10.06
CA GLN A 184 3.02 3.06 -9.67
C GLN A 184 2.56 4.51 -9.78
N THR A 185 3.03 5.32 -8.85
CA THR A 185 2.83 6.76 -8.82
C THR A 185 4.04 7.46 -8.19
N THR A 186 3.98 8.78 -8.10
CA THR A 186 5.04 9.60 -7.48
C THR A 186 4.48 10.50 -6.40
N ASP A 187 5.31 10.91 -5.43
CA ASP A 187 4.89 11.83 -4.35
C ASP A 187 4.71 13.29 -4.83
N TRP A 188 5.32 13.66 -5.97
CA TRP A 188 5.29 15.03 -6.49
C TRP A 188 4.17 15.29 -7.50
N HIS A 189 3.32 14.29 -7.77
CA HIS A 189 2.11 14.44 -8.57
C HIS A 189 0.86 14.09 -7.74
N PRO A 190 0.37 15.00 -6.86
CA PRO A 190 -0.65 14.68 -5.85
C PRO A 190 -1.98 14.18 -6.42
N ALA A 191 -2.38 14.68 -7.58
CA ALA A 191 -3.62 14.24 -8.22
C ALA A 191 -3.54 12.76 -8.66
N HIS A 192 -2.42 12.37 -9.31
CA HIS A 192 -2.19 10.99 -9.71
C HIS A 192 -2.00 10.08 -8.51
N LEU A 193 -1.27 10.54 -7.50
CA LEU A 193 -1.07 9.81 -6.24
C LEU A 193 -2.41 9.49 -5.57
N TYR A 194 -3.27 10.48 -5.42
CA TYR A 194 -4.62 10.31 -4.86
C TYR A 194 -5.44 9.31 -5.68
N ALA A 195 -5.52 9.50 -7.01
CA ALA A 195 -6.30 8.63 -7.90
C ALA A 195 -5.80 7.17 -7.84
N THR A 196 -4.47 6.98 -7.80
CA THR A 196 -3.84 5.66 -7.69
C THR A 196 -4.20 4.96 -6.38
N ILE A 197 -4.09 5.65 -5.24
CA ILE A 197 -4.41 5.08 -3.93
C ILE A 197 -5.92 4.77 -3.84
N LYS A 198 -6.77 5.64 -4.38
CA LYS A 198 -8.23 5.41 -4.41
C LYS A 198 -8.56 4.17 -5.24
N LYS A 199 -8.00 4.04 -6.44
CA LYS A 199 -8.18 2.86 -7.31
C LYS A 199 -7.71 1.57 -6.61
N ALA A 200 -6.58 1.63 -5.90
CA ALA A 200 -6.06 0.52 -5.10
C ALA A 200 -7.01 0.13 -3.95
N ALA A 201 -7.62 1.11 -3.28
CA ALA A 201 -8.56 0.90 -2.18
C ALA A 201 -9.89 0.25 -2.63
N GLU A 202 -10.26 0.45 -3.89
CA GLU A 202 -11.45 -0.16 -4.52
C GLU A 202 -11.22 -1.60 -4.98
N HIS A 203 -9.95 -2.06 -5.06
CA HIS A 203 -9.62 -3.40 -5.53
C HIS A 203 -10.04 -4.48 -4.52
N PRO A 204 -10.65 -5.61 -4.97
CA PRO A 204 -11.16 -6.64 -4.06
C PRO A 204 -10.08 -7.53 -3.44
N GLY A 205 -8.85 -7.55 -3.99
CA GLY A 205 -7.71 -8.33 -3.50
C GLY A 205 -6.61 -7.46 -2.91
N LEU A 206 -5.36 -7.95 -2.96
CA LEU A 206 -4.19 -7.18 -2.55
C LEU A 206 -3.77 -6.22 -3.66
N ALA A 207 -3.84 -4.92 -3.36
CA ALA A 207 -3.36 -3.88 -4.24
C ALA A 207 -1.94 -3.44 -3.83
N PHE A 208 -0.96 -3.64 -4.71
CA PHE A 208 0.42 -3.20 -4.53
C PHE A 208 0.66 -1.88 -5.28
N VAL A 209 0.97 -0.83 -4.53
CA VAL A 209 1.26 0.51 -5.07
C VAL A 209 2.69 0.89 -4.71
N ARG A 210 3.56 1.00 -5.73
CA ARG A 210 4.87 1.62 -5.58
C ARG A 210 4.73 3.14 -5.71
N ILE A 211 5.21 3.86 -4.72
CA ILE A 211 5.24 5.33 -4.72
C ILE A 211 6.70 5.76 -4.78
N VAL A 212 7.15 6.22 -5.94
CA VAL A 212 8.48 6.82 -6.09
C VAL A 212 8.52 8.09 -5.25
N GLN A 213 9.40 8.13 -4.27
CA GLN A 213 9.40 9.13 -3.22
C GLN A 213 10.70 9.93 -3.17
N ARG A 214 10.60 11.24 -3.04
CA ARG A 214 11.78 12.10 -2.82
C ARG A 214 12.25 12.03 -1.36
N CYS A 215 13.58 11.89 -1.20
CA CYS A 215 14.26 12.10 0.09
C CYS A 215 15.15 13.34 0.03
N PRO A 216 14.68 14.51 0.54
CA PRO A 216 15.39 15.79 0.37
C PRO A 216 16.68 15.89 1.20
N VAL A 217 16.94 14.93 2.10
CA VAL A 217 18.10 14.99 3.01
C VAL A 217 19.26 14.13 2.52
N PHE A 218 18.98 12.87 2.13
CA PHE A 218 20.07 11.91 1.87
C PHE A 218 20.33 11.65 0.39
N VAL A 219 19.32 11.83 -0.47
CA VAL A 219 19.40 11.64 -1.92
C VAL A 219 18.60 12.74 -2.65
N LYS A 220 18.86 13.99 -2.28
CA LYS A 220 18.12 15.18 -2.74
C LYS A 220 18.08 15.31 -4.26
N ASP A 221 19.13 14.87 -4.95
CA ASP A 221 19.30 15.06 -6.39
C ASP A 221 18.80 13.86 -7.21
N LEU A 222 18.42 12.75 -6.54
CA LEU A 222 18.07 11.49 -7.22
C LEU A 222 16.92 11.65 -8.24
N TYR A 223 15.93 12.48 -7.91
CA TYR A 223 14.77 12.73 -8.77
C TYR A 223 14.63 14.23 -9.13
N ALA A 224 15.72 15.00 -9.04
CA ALA A 224 15.67 16.45 -9.28
C ALA A 224 15.27 16.77 -10.72
N GLU A 225 15.85 16.08 -11.69
CA GLU A 225 15.51 16.23 -13.11
C GLU A 225 14.07 15.79 -13.38
N GLN A 226 13.66 14.63 -12.88
CA GLN A 226 12.34 14.06 -13.09
C GLN A 226 11.20 14.90 -12.48
N THR A 227 11.49 15.66 -11.43
CA THR A 227 10.49 16.57 -10.82
C THR A 227 10.32 17.88 -11.59
N SER A 228 11.27 18.26 -12.41
CA SER A 228 11.25 19.49 -13.19
C SER A 228 10.90 19.29 -14.68
N ASP A 229 11.07 18.08 -15.21
CA ASP A 229 10.77 17.75 -16.60
C ASP A 229 9.35 17.19 -16.75
N PRO A 230 8.45 17.86 -17.50
CA PRO A 230 7.10 17.35 -17.77
C PRO A 230 7.08 16.01 -18.53
N ASN A 231 8.18 15.69 -19.25
CA ASN A 231 8.30 14.45 -20.03
C ASN A 231 8.90 13.28 -19.24
N ALA A 232 9.33 13.51 -18.00
CA ALA A 232 9.93 12.46 -17.18
C ALA A 232 8.93 11.38 -16.74
N LEU A 233 7.65 11.71 -16.65
CA LEU A 233 6.58 10.75 -16.33
C LEU A 233 5.99 10.18 -17.62
N VAL A 234 5.77 8.86 -17.63
CA VAL A 234 5.14 8.12 -18.73
C VAL A 234 3.82 7.54 -18.21
N MET A 235 2.70 8.13 -18.60
CA MET A 235 1.37 7.73 -18.12
C MET A 235 0.87 6.51 -18.86
N LEU A 236 0.59 5.43 -18.15
CA LEU A 236 -0.16 4.29 -18.69
C LEU A 236 -1.66 4.59 -18.61
N THR A 237 -2.34 4.62 -19.75
CA THR A 237 -3.76 5.00 -19.85
C THR A 237 -4.61 3.89 -20.40
N ASP A 238 -5.79 3.73 -19.80
CA ASP A 238 -6.87 2.84 -20.23
C ASP A 238 -8.19 3.34 -19.64
N GLU A 239 -9.32 2.95 -20.21
CA GLU A 239 -10.66 3.27 -19.64
C GLU A 239 -10.86 2.68 -18.24
N ASN A 240 -10.23 1.52 -17.96
CA ASN A 240 -10.23 0.83 -16.67
C ASN A 240 -9.01 1.19 -15.80
N GLY A 241 -8.13 2.05 -16.30
CA GLY A 241 -6.89 2.47 -15.67
C GLY A 241 -7.09 3.53 -14.58
N ILE A 242 -6.01 4.29 -14.35
CA ILE A 242 -6.04 5.47 -13.48
C ILE A 242 -6.31 6.69 -14.35
N THR A 243 -7.41 7.37 -14.11
CA THR A 243 -7.81 8.56 -14.85
C THR A 243 -7.55 9.83 -14.04
N LEU A 244 -7.18 10.89 -14.73
CA LEU A 244 -7.02 12.23 -14.18
C LEU A 244 -7.99 13.18 -14.85
N ASP A 245 -8.57 14.09 -14.07
CA ASP A 245 -9.51 15.09 -14.55
C ASP A 245 -8.87 16.48 -14.65
N GLY A 246 -9.43 17.32 -15.52
CA GLY A 246 -9.10 18.73 -15.63
C GLY A 246 -7.63 19.03 -15.94
N PRO A 247 -7.02 20.04 -15.30
CA PRO A 247 -5.62 20.43 -15.56
C PRO A 247 -4.60 19.34 -15.24
N ALA A 248 -4.91 18.46 -14.28
CA ALA A 248 -4.02 17.36 -13.90
C ALA A 248 -3.81 16.35 -15.03
N ALA A 249 -4.82 16.11 -15.87
CA ALA A 249 -4.72 15.24 -17.03
C ALA A 249 -3.70 15.74 -18.08
N LYS A 250 -3.47 17.05 -18.12
CA LYS A 250 -2.55 17.70 -19.07
C LYS A 250 -1.12 17.85 -18.53
N SER A 251 -0.89 17.52 -17.28
CA SER A 251 0.42 17.70 -16.64
C SER A 251 1.44 16.61 -16.95
N ILE A 252 0.98 15.46 -17.48
CA ILE A 252 1.84 14.38 -17.96
C ILE A 252 1.66 14.31 -19.48
N THR A 253 2.73 14.55 -20.22
CA THR A 253 2.70 14.70 -21.68
C THR A 253 2.99 13.42 -22.43
N ARG A 254 3.78 12.51 -21.84
CA ARG A 254 4.06 11.19 -22.41
C ARG A 254 3.01 10.20 -21.98
N VAL A 255 2.28 9.63 -22.94
CA VAL A 255 1.16 8.73 -22.68
C VAL A 255 1.34 7.45 -23.50
N ILE A 256 1.12 6.31 -22.87
CA ILE A 256 1.10 4.99 -23.51
C ILE A 256 -0.26 4.34 -23.24
N GLN A 257 -0.93 3.91 -24.30
CA GLN A 257 -2.14 3.10 -24.18
C GLN A 257 -1.76 1.70 -23.69
N HIS A 258 -2.37 1.27 -22.58
CA HIS A 258 -2.04 0.01 -21.93
C HIS A 258 -3.29 -0.65 -21.33
N ASP A 259 -3.63 -1.86 -21.78
CA ASP A 259 -4.65 -2.68 -21.14
C ASP A 259 -4.11 -3.29 -19.83
N PRO A 260 -4.65 -2.95 -18.64
CA PRO A 260 -4.19 -3.50 -17.37
C PRO A 260 -4.39 -5.01 -17.21
N LYS A 261 -5.11 -5.68 -18.13
CA LYS A 261 -5.24 -7.14 -18.13
C LYS A 261 -4.07 -7.84 -18.84
N ASP A 262 -3.29 -7.11 -19.63
CA ASP A 262 -2.13 -7.66 -20.34
C ASP A 262 -0.89 -7.71 -19.43
N MET A 263 -0.66 -8.86 -18.81
CA MET A 263 0.50 -9.12 -17.95
C MET A 263 1.84 -8.97 -18.70
N SER A 264 1.89 -9.34 -19.97
CA SER A 264 3.14 -9.25 -20.76
C SER A 264 3.52 -7.79 -20.97
N LYS A 265 2.57 -6.97 -21.40
CA LYS A 265 2.77 -5.52 -21.56
C LYS A 265 3.05 -4.82 -20.23
N ALA A 266 2.39 -5.25 -19.15
CA ALA A 266 2.68 -4.73 -17.81
C ALA A 266 4.16 -4.91 -17.43
N ARG A 267 4.75 -6.07 -17.75
CA ARG A 267 6.18 -6.35 -17.52
C ARG A 267 7.07 -5.51 -18.42
N ASP A 268 6.74 -5.39 -19.72
CA ASP A 268 7.48 -4.54 -20.65
C ASP A 268 7.51 -3.08 -20.16
N HIS A 269 6.36 -2.55 -19.71
CA HIS A 269 6.27 -1.18 -19.22
C HIS A 269 6.97 -0.98 -17.87
N ALA A 270 7.02 -2.01 -17.02
CA ALA A 270 7.77 -1.94 -15.75
C ALA A 270 9.29 -1.85 -15.95
N ASP A 271 9.78 -2.10 -17.16
CA ASP A 271 11.20 -2.02 -17.53
C ASP A 271 11.58 -0.73 -18.30
N ILE A 272 10.63 0.19 -18.46
CA ILE A 272 10.90 1.50 -19.06
C ILE A 272 11.97 2.22 -18.23
N SER A 273 13.06 2.62 -18.88
CA SER A 273 14.24 3.24 -18.26
C SER A 273 14.47 4.70 -18.66
N ASP A 274 13.80 5.17 -19.73
CA ASP A 274 13.89 6.53 -20.26
C ASP A 274 12.85 7.49 -19.67
N GLY A 275 12.25 7.11 -18.55
CA GLY A 275 11.26 7.84 -17.80
C GLY A 275 10.76 7.04 -16.61
N ILE A 276 9.84 7.63 -15.83
CA ILE A 276 9.17 6.97 -14.71
C ILE A 276 7.75 6.58 -15.17
N PRO A 277 7.49 5.31 -15.48
CA PRO A 277 6.16 4.88 -15.85
C PRO A 277 5.22 4.96 -14.65
N VAL A 278 4.06 5.59 -14.82
CA VAL A 278 3.04 5.76 -13.78
C VAL A 278 1.67 5.31 -14.29
N GLY A 279 0.85 4.82 -13.40
CA GLY A 279 -0.48 4.31 -13.73
C GLY A 279 -0.73 2.90 -13.21
N LEU A 280 -1.75 2.26 -13.75
CA LEU A 280 -2.13 0.89 -13.44
C LEU A 280 -1.44 -0.06 -14.42
N PHE A 281 -0.51 -0.86 -13.92
CA PHE A 281 0.25 -1.84 -14.71
C PHE A 281 -0.54 -3.13 -14.92
N TYR A 282 -1.16 -3.63 -13.85
CA TYR A 282 -1.90 -4.88 -13.92
C TYR A 282 -3.08 -4.88 -12.97
N GLN A 283 -4.21 -5.42 -13.43
CA GLN A 283 -5.39 -5.69 -12.62
C GLN A 283 -6.11 -6.96 -13.08
N ASN A 284 -6.34 -7.86 -12.13
CA ASN A 284 -7.21 -9.02 -12.31
C ASN A 284 -8.06 -9.25 -11.07
N THR A 285 -9.33 -8.92 -11.15
CA THR A 285 -10.28 -9.05 -10.04
C THR A 285 -10.83 -10.47 -9.86
N ALA A 286 -10.51 -11.39 -10.77
CA ALA A 286 -10.93 -12.78 -10.70
C ALA A 286 -9.93 -13.70 -9.97
N ASN A 287 -8.77 -13.17 -9.61
CA ASN A 287 -7.78 -13.94 -8.85
C ASN A 287 -8.30 -14.33 -7.47
N PRO A 288 -8.10 -15.58 -7.03
CA PRO A 288 -8.62 -16.03 -5.73
C PRO A 288 -8.00 -15.25 -4.58
N CYS A 289 -8.85 -14.86 -3.62
CA CYS A 289 -8.45 -14.21 -2.38
C CYS A 289 -8.45 -15.22 -1.24
N TYR A 290 -7.41 -15.22 -0.42
CA TYR A 290 -7.33 -16.12 0.74
C TYR A 290 -8.39 -15.80 1.80
N ASP A 291 -8.88 -14.57 1.84
CA ASP A 291 -9.99 -14.13 2.71
C ASP A 291 -11.26 -14.95 2.50
N ASP A 292 -11.50 -15.40 1.26
CA ASP A 292 -12.70 -16.17 0.90
C ASP A 292 -12.74 -17.53 1.62
N TYR A 293 -11.57 -18.11 1.91
CA TYR A 293 -11.50 -19.35 2.70
C TYR A 293 -11.80 -19.13 4.19
N GLY A 294 -11.51 -17.94 4.72
CA GLY A 294 -11.86 -17.57 6.10
C GLY A 294 -13.34 -17.23 6.29
N ALA A 295 -14.02 -16.82 5.24
CA ALA A 295 -15.43 -16.44 5.27
C ALA A 295 -16.36 -17.60 5.66
N HIS A 296 -16.00 -18.85 5.36
CA HIS A 296 -16.78 -20.04 5.73
C HIS A 296 -17.00 -20.17 7.25
N ASN A 297 -16.16 -19.56 8.08
CA ASN A 297 -16.28 -19.62 9.54
C ASN A 297 -16.98 -18.39 10.16
N LEU A 298 -17.30 -17.37 9.38
CA LEU A 298 -17.91 -16.13 9.89
C LEU A 298 -19.41 -16.29 10.18
N GLY A 299 -20.09 -17.26 9.54
CA GLY A 299 -21.49 -17.59 9.79
C GLY A 299 -21.72 -18.45 11.02
N MET A 300 -20.69 -19.01 11.64
CA MET A 300 -20.85 -19.90 12.80
C MET A 300 -21.13 -19.10 14.07
N THR A 301 -22.13 -19.51 14.82
CA THR A 301 -22.40 -18.99 16.16
C THR A 301 -21.28 -19.34 17.15
N VAL A 302 -21.21 -18.63 18.27
CA VAL A 302 -20.23 -18.91 19.33
C VAL A 302 -20.36 -20.36 19.84
N ALA A 303 -21.60 -20.88 19.94
CA ALA A 303 -21.85 -22.24 20.37
C ALA A 303 -21.34 -23.29 19.36
N GLU A 304 -21.53 -23.05 18.04
CA GLU A 304 -21.01 -23.94 16.99
C GLU A 304 -19.48 -23.93 16.95
N LYS A 305 -18.86 -22.76 17.15
CA LYS A 305 -17.39 -22.66 17.24
C LYS A 305 -16.86 -23.41 18.47
N ALA A 306 -17.50 -23.26 19.62
CA ALA A 306 -17.11 -23.96 20.85
C ALA A 306 -17.25 -25.48 20.69
N LYS A 307 -18.35 -25.92 20.06
CA LYS A 307 -18.56 -27.35 19.76
C LYS A 307 -17.47 -27.90 18.85
N GLY A 308 -17.17 -27.20 17.72
CA GLY A 308 -16.13 -27.63 16.78
C GLY A 308 -14.72 -27.65 17.41
N ILE A 309 -14.41 -26.71 18.31
CA ILE A 309 -13.14 -26.72 19.06
C ILE A 309 -13.08 -27.94 19.99
N ASN A 310 -14.15 -28.25 20.72
CA ASN A 310 -14.18 -29.41 21.62
C ASN A 310 -14.06 -30.72 20.84
N GLU A 311 -14.78 -30.85 19.73
CA GLU A 311 -14.67 -32.01 18.84
C GLU A 311 -13.23 -32.18 18.31
N LEU A 312 -12.56 -31.08 17.95
CA LEU A 312 -11.16 -31.11 17.53
C LEU A 312 -10.24 -31.51 18.69
N LEU A 313 -10.44 -30.97 19.89
CA LEU A 313 -9.64 -31.33 21.06
C LEU A 313 -9.80 -32.79 21.43
N ASP A 314 -11.00 -33.36 21.31
CA ASP A 314 -11.28 -34.78 21.57
C ASP A 314 -10.49 -35.70 20.64
N THR A 315 -10.12 -35.26 19.44
CA THR A 315 -9.27 -36.03 18.52
C THR A 315 -7.82 -36.20 19.02
N TYR A 316 -7.39 -35.38 19.96
CA TYR A 316 -6.04 -35.43 20.55
C TYR A 316 -6.02 -36.13 21.94
N VAL A 317 -7.19 -36.50 22.47
CA VAL A 317 -7.29 -37.28 23.68
C VAL A 317 -7.32 -38.77 23.28
N SER A 318 -6.14 -39.39 23.23
CA SER A 318 -5.97 -40.82 23.02
C SER A 318 -5.59 -41.51 24.30
#